data_ac380ea2699ef976f376a97bf94007aa
#
_entry.id   ac380ea2699ef976f376a97bf94007aa
#
_cell.length_a   1.000
_cell.length_b   1.000
_cell.length_c   1.000
_cell.angle_alpha   90.00
_cell.angle_beta   90.00
_cell.angle_gamma   90.00
#
_symmetry.space_group_name_H-M   'P 1'
#
loop_
_entity.id
_entity.type
_entity.pdbx_description
1 polymer ?
#
loop_
_entity_poly.entity_id
_entity_poly.type
_entity_poly.pdbx_seq_one_letter_code
_entity_poly.pdbx_strand_id
1 'polypeptide(L)'
;MGIAHASGVPVMSGLIAGIVGGVVIGFMSGSHVSVSGPAAGLITLVEASLHDLSGGKEALVSHAALQAFAAALVIAGLLQLILGLLKVGKLADFIPASVIKGMLAAIGLMLILKQVPHLVGWDADDFGDEGFIQHDGQTTFSEIGIAFEHLTPLAILIGVLGLLIQFAWDSKYSK
;
A
#
# COMPACT_ATOMS: atom_id res chain seq x y z
N MET A 1 -2.45 -0.21 10.60
CA MET A 1 -2.66 -1.58 11.09
C MET A 1 -2.92 -2.55 9.95
N GLY A 2 -3.89 -2.32 9.05
CA GLY A 2 -4.16 -3.18 7.89
C GLY A 2 -2.94 -3.42 6.99
N ILE A 3 -2.22 -2.37 6.60
CA ILE A 3 -0.98 -2.48 5.81
C ILE A 3 0.08 -3.39 6.47
N ALA A 4 0.24 -3.30 7.79
CA ALA A 4 1.19 -4.15 8.51
C ALA A 4 0.76 -5.63 8.49
N HIS A 5 -0.54 -5.88 8.67
CA HIS A 5 -1.10 -7.22 8.59
C HIS A 5 -0.92 -7.82 7.21
N ALA A 6 -1.28 -7.07 6.17
CA ALA A 6 -1.12 -7.47 4.77
C ALA A 6 0.35 -7.71 4.37
N SER A 7 1.29 -7.00 4.98
CA SER A 7 2.74 -7.21 4.77
C SER A 7 3.33 -8.38 5.57
N GLY A 8 2.52 -9.16 6.31
CA GLY A 8 2.98 -10.26 7.14
C GLY A 8 3.76 -9.84 8.39
N VAL A 9 3.73 -8.56 8.78
CA VAL A 9 4.43 -8.06 9.96
C VAL A 9 3.47 -7.86 11.14
N PRO A 10 3.96 -7.92 12.40
CA PRO A 10 3.11 -7.67 13.56
C PRO A 10 2.41 -6.32 13.48
N VAL A 11 1.10 -6.30 13.74
CA VAL A 11 0.24 -5.09 13.63
C VAL A 11 0.76 -3.91 14.44
N MET A 12 1.40 -4.18 15.59
CA MET A 12 2.02 -3.16 16.44
C MET A 12 3.19 -2.43 15.76
N SER A 13 3.95 -3.12 14.90
CA SER A 13 5.06 -2.47 14.16
C SER A 13 4.55 -1.43 13.17
N GLY A 14 3.39 -1.66 12.55
CA GLY A 14 2.74 -0.68 11.69
C GLY A 14 2.26 0.56 12.45
N LEU A 15 1.76 0.39 13.68
CA LEU A 15 1.37 1.51 14.54
C LEU A 15 2.59 2.36 14.93
N ILE A 16 3.67 1.72 15.36
CA ILE A 16 4.93 2.39 15.73
C ILE A 16 5.51 3.13 14.52
N ALA A 17 5.55 2.49 13.35
CA ALA A 17 6.01 3.10 12.11
C ALA A 17 5.17 4.34 11.73
N GLY A 18 3.84 4.26 11.92
CA GLY A 18 2.94 5.39 11.68
C GLY A 18 3.20 6.56 12.63
N ILE A 19 3.42 6.28 13.93
CA ILE A 19 3.75 7.31 14.93
C ILE A 19 5.10 7.95 14.61
N VAL A 20 6.13 7.14 14.34
CA VAL A 20 7.47 7.65 14.00
C VAL A 20 7.42 8.45 12.69
N GLY A 21 6.77 7.95 11.65
CA GLY A 21 6.60 8.65 10.38
C GLY A 21 5.83 9.96 10.53
N GLY A 22 4.71 9.95 11.24
CA GLY A 22 3.87 11.14 11.43
C GLY A 22 4.50 12.19 12.34
N VAL A 23 5.09 11.78 13.45
CA VAL A 23 5.62 12.72 14.45
C VAL A 23 7.08 13.07 14.17
N VAL A 24 7.99 12.07 14.17
CA VAL A 24 9.43 12.35 14.08
C VAL A 24 9.79 12.89 12.70
N ILE A 25 9.37 12.20 11.64
CA ILE A 25 9.70 12.63 10.28
C ILE A 25 8.93 13.91 9.92
N GLY A 26 7.69 14.05 10.39
CA GLY A 26 6.89 15.28 10.20
C GLY A 26 7.59 16.52 10.77
N PHE A 27 8.20 16.43 11.95
CA PHE A 27 8.99 17.53 12.52
C PHE A 27 10.32 17.78 11.80
N MET A 28 10.97 16.74 11.29
CA MET A 28 12.26 16.85 10.59
C MET A 28 12.12 17.24 9.12
N SER A 29 10.94 17.03 8.54
CA SER A 29 10.67 17.34 7.13
C SER A 29 10.54 18.86 6.93
N GLY A 30 11.29 19.38 5.97
CA GLY A 30 11.15 20.78 5.51
C GLY A 30 10.00 21.00 4.53
N SER A 31 9.21 19.97 4.23
CA SER A 31 8.09 20.06 3.28
C SER A 31 6.77 20.25 4.01
N HIS A 32 5.98 21.25 3.58
CA HIS A 32 4.65 21.50 4.11
C HIS A 32 3.55 20.59 3.51
N VAL A 33 3.87 19.83 2.47
CA VAL A 33 2.90 19.03 1.70
C VAL A 33 3.25 17.53 1.65
N SER A 34 4.40 17.12 2.18
CA SER A 34 4.80 15.71 2.21
C SER A 34 4.24 15.01 3.43
N VAL A 35 3.68 13.85 3.23
CA VAL A 35 3.21 12.94 4.28
C VAL A 35 4.12 11.73 4.31
N SER A 36 4.65 11.40 5.49
CA SER A 36 5.43 10.17 5.72
C SER A 36 4.60 9.17 6.50
N GLY A 37 4.47 7.96 5.97
CA GLY A 37 3.70 6.91 6.61
C GLY A 37 3.76 5.60 5.84
N PRO A 38 3.11 4.55 6.34
CA PRO A 38 3.00 3.28 5.62
C PRO A 38 2.36 3.50 4.25
N ALA A 39 2.98 2.93 3.22
CA ALA A 39 2.50 3.03 1.85
C ALA A 39 1.95 1.67 1.40
N ALA A 40 0.69 1.65 0.99
CA ALA A 40 0.03 0.44 0.51
C ALA A 40 0.76 -0.18 -0.70
N GLY A 41 1.25 0.62 -1.63
CA GLY A 41 2.00 0.14 -2.80
C GLY A 41 3.35 -0.55 -2.49
N LEU A 42 3.78 -0.61 -1.23
CA LEU A 42 4.98 -1.35 -0.81
C LEU A 42 4.67 -2.69 -0.13
N ILE A 43 3.40 -3.02 0.06
CA ILE A 43 2.98 -4.25 0.75
C ILE A 43 3.60 -5.48 0.08
N THR A 44 3.38 -5.65 -1.20
CA THR A 44 3.87 -6.79 -1.98
C THR A 44 5.40 -6.90 -1.98
N LEU A 45 6.10 -5.76 -1.96
CA LEU A 45 7.56 -5.75 -1.92
C LEU A 45 8.08 -6.17 -0.53
N VAL A 46 7.45 -5.69 0.54
CA VAL A 46 7.79 -6.07 1.91
C VAL A 46 7.54 -7.56 2.13
N GLU A 47 6.39 -8.03 1.71
CA GLU A 47 5.99 -9.42 1.80
C GLU A 47 6.92 -10.35 1.02
N ALA A 48 7.18 -10.07 -0.26
CA ALA A 48 8.13 -10.84 -1.06
C ALA A 48 9.52 -10.87 -0.41
N SER A 49 9.98 -9.74 0.13
CA SER A 49 11.27 -9.68 0.83
C SER A 49 11.30 -10.54 2.10
N LEU A 50 10.21 -10.55 2.88
CA LEU A 50 10.08 -11.38 4.07
C LEU A 50 9.98 -12.86 3.73
N HIS A 51 9.25 -13.21 2.68
CA HIS A 51 9.13 -14.57 2.17
C HIS A 51 10.50 -15.11 1.73
N ASP A 52 11.27 -14.34 0.97
CA ASP A 52 12.61 -14.71 0.54
C ASP A 52 13.57 -14.91 1.74
N LEU A 53 13.51 -14.00 2.72
CA LEU A 53 14.32 -14.09 3.94
C LEU A 53 13.88 -15.24 4.86
N SER A 54 12.63 -15.70 4.76
CA SER A 54 12.12 -16.85 5.50
C SER A 54 12.45 -18.20 4.85
N GLY A 55 13.11 -18.21 3.69
CA GLY A 55 13.48 -19.42 2.95
C GLY A 55 12.29 -20.11 2.26
N GLY A 56 11.27 -19.35 1.86
CA GLY A 56 10.13 -19.85 1.09
C GLY A 56 9.16 -20.74 1.89
N LYS A 57 9.23 -20.75 3.20
CA LYS A 57 8.31 -21.51 4.05
C LYS A 57 7.09 -20.65 4.39
N GLU A 58 5.92 -21.14 4.03
CA GLU A 58 4.61 -20.49 4.28
C GLU A 58 4.23 -20.34 5.78
N ALA A 59 5.10 -20.66 6.70
CA ALA A 59 4.82 -20.59 8.12
C ALA A 59 5.38 -19.30 8.72
N LEU A 60 4.48 -18.46 9.25
CA LEU A 60 4.71 -17.36 10.20
C LEU A 60 6.08 -16.69 10.03
N VAL A 61 6.09 -15.46 9.57
CA VAL A 61 7.32 -14.66 9.40
C VAL A 61 8.25 -14.89 10.58
N SER A 62 9.37 -15.58 10.34
CA SER A 62 10.33 -15.93 11.39
C SER A 62 10.87 -14.64 12.02
N HIS A 63 11.05 -14.65 13.35
CA HIS A 63 11.70 -13.54 14.04
C HIS A 63 13.07 -13.19 13.43
N ALA A 64 13.79 -14.19 12.92
CA ALA A 64 15.07 -13.99 12.23
C ALA A 64 14.90 -13.23 10.91
N ALA A 65 13.85 -13.54 10.13
CA ALA A 65 13.55 -12.82 8.88
C ALA A 65 13.16 -11.37 9.15
N LEU A 66 12.35 -11.11 10.19
CA LEU A 66 12.01 -9.74 10.61
C LEU A 66 13.25 -8.95 11.05
N GLN A 67 14.17 -9.57 11.79
CA GLN A 67 15.42 -8.92 12.21
C GLN A 67 16.32 -8.64 11.02
N ALA A 68 16.44 -9.58 10.08
CA ALA A 68 17.22 -9.39 8.86
C ALA A 68 16.64 -8.27 7.98
N PHE A 69 15.32 -8.24 7.83
CA PHE A 69 14.61 -7.19 7.11
C PHE A 69 14.81 -5.82 7.78
N ALA A 70 14.67 -5.74 9.11
CA ALA A 70 14.92 -4.50 9.86
C ALA A 70 16.37 -4.03 9.70
N ALA A 71 17.36 -4.94 9.72
CA ALA A 71 18.76 -4.60 9.47
C ALA A 71 18.97 -4.06 8.04
N ALA A 72 18.33 -4.67 7.05
CA ALA A 72 18.38 -4.19 5.67
C ALA A 72 17.77 -2.77 5.54
N LEU A 73 16.68 -2.48 6.24
CA LEU A 73 16.08 -1.14 6.27
C LEU A 73 17.04 -0.10 6.90
N VAL A 74 17.77 -0.46 7.96
CA VAL A 74 18.77 0.43 8.57
C VAL A 74 19.88 0.73 7.58
N ILE A 75 20.39 -0.28 6.88
CA ILE A 75 21.46 -0.11 5.87
C ILE A 75 20.91 0.76 4.71
N ALA A 76 19.71 0.51 4.24
CA ALA A 76 19.07 1.33 3.20
C ALA A 76 18.93 2.80 3.64
N GLY A 77 18.51 3.04 4.89
CA GLY A 77 18.41 4.37 5.47
C GLY A 77 19.76 5.10 5.53
N LEU A 78 20.83 4.39 5.93
CA LEU A 78 22.19 4.94 5.92
C LEU A 78 22.66 5.30 4.50
N LEU A 79 22.39 4.43 3.53
CA LEU A 79 22.70 4.71 2.12
C LEU A 79 21.93 5.93 1.62
N GLN A 80 20.64 6.05 1.97
CA GLN A 80 19.85 7.23 1.62
C GLN A 80 20.40 8.52 2.22
N LEU A 81 20.86 8.48 3.47
CA LEU A 81 21.52 9.65 4.09
C LEU A 81 22.77 10.05 3.33
N ILE A 82 23.64 9.09 2.98
CA ILE A 82 24.86 9.35 2.21
C ILE A 82 24.52 9.97 0.84
N LEU A 83 23.55 9.36 0.12
CA LEU A 83 23.09 9.87 -1.18
C LEU A 83 22.47 11.28 -1.07
N GLY A 84 21.75 11.53 0.02
CA GLY A 84 21.20 12.86 0.34
C GLY A 84 22.30 13.91 0.55
N LEU A 85 23.33 13.58 1.33
CA LEU A 85 24.49 14.46 1.55
C LEU A 85 25.28 14.75 0.26
N LEU A 86 25.39 13.75 -0.62
CA LEU A 86 26.01 13.89 -1.95
C LEU A 86 25.13 14.64 -2.94
N LYS A 87 23.91 15.06 -2.52
CA LYS A 87 22.92 15.76 -3.39
C LYS A 87 22.56 14.99 -4.66
N VAL A 88 22.60 13.66 -4.58
CA VAL A 88 22.24 12.75 -5.71
C VAL A 88 20.77 12.93 -6.11
N GLY A 89 19.94 13.52 -5.26
CA GLY A 89 18.53 13.87 -5.59
C GLY A 89 18.38 14.71 -6.87
N LYS A 90 19.42 15.43 -7.30
CA LYS A 90 19.43 16.12 -8.60
C LYS A 90 19.27 15.17 -9.80
N LEU A 91 19.59 13.89 -9.64
CA LEU A 91 19.34 12.89 -10.69
C LEU A 91 17.84 12.65 -10.92
N ALA A 92 17.01 12.97 -9.94
CA ALA A 92 15.55 12.90 -10.10
C ALA A 92 15.02 13.90 -11.14
N ASP A 93 15.73 14.99 -11.38
CA ASP A 93 15.36 16.00 -12.39
C ASP A 93 15.43 15.43 -13.82
N PHE A 94 16.16 14.32 -14.03
CA PHE A 94 16.20 13.63 -15.32
C PHE A 94 14.97 12.73 -15.57
N ILE A 95 14.16 12.47 -14.53
CA ILE A 95 12.96 11.65 -14.69
C ILE A 95 11.82 12.56 -15.18
N PRO A 96 11.27 12.30 -16.39
CA PRO A 96 10.16 13.10 -16.90
C PRO A 96 8.95 13.03 -15.97
N ALA A 97 8.32 14.16 -15.67
CA ALA A 97 7.13 14.21 -14.84
C ALA A 97 5.96 13.36 -15.38
N SER A 98 5.95 13.09 -16.69
CA SER A 98 4.97 12.20 -17.33
C SER A 98 5.08 10.75 -16.84
N VAL A 99 6.31 10.26 -16.56
CA VAL A 99 6.53 8.92 -16.03
C VAL A 99 5.92 8.79 -14.63
N ILE A 100 6.18 9.78 -13.78
CA ILE A 100 5.64 9.80 -12.40
C ILE A 100 4.10 9.87 -12.44
N LYS A 101 3.54 10.75 -13.28
CA LYS A 101 2.08 10.84 -13.44
C LYS A 101 1.47 9.56 -13.99
N GLY A 102 2.13 8.91 -14.94
CA GLY A 102 1.69 7.62 -15.49
C GLY A 102 1.68 6.52 -14.42
N MET A 103 2.74 6.44 -13.61
CA MET A 103 2.83 5.48 -12.51
C MET A 103 1.73 5.72 -11.46
N LEU A 104 1.49 6.97 -11.05
CA LEU A 104 0.43 7.31 -10.10
C LEU A 104 -0.95 6.99 -10.66
N ALA A 105 -1.18 7.25 -11.95
CA ALA A 105 -2.45 6.91 -12.61
C ALA A 105 -2.67 5.39 -12.66
N ALA A 106 -1.63 4.62 -12.94
CA ALA A 106 -1.70 3.16 -12.96
C ALA A 106 -2.03 2.60 -11.55
N ILE A 107 -1.36 3.09 -10.50
CA ILE A 107 -1.65 2.72 -9.11
C ILE A 107 -3.09 3.08 -8.76
N GLY A 108 -3.54 4.29 -9.10
CA GLY A 108 -4.91 4.73 -8.82
C GLY A 108 -5.95 3.86 -9.54
N LEU A 109 -5.70 3.49 -10.79
CA LEU A 109 -6.59 2.59 -11.55
C LEU A 109 -6.65 1.20 -10.92
N MET A 110 -5.50 0.67 -10.49
CA MET A 110 -5.43 -0.63 -9.83
C MET A 110 -6.22 -0.65 -8.52
N LEU A 111 -6.07 0.40 -7.70
CA LEU A 111 -6.83 0.55 -6.46
C LEU A 111 -8.34 0.60 -6.73
N ILE A 112 -8.78 1.34 -7.75
CA ILE A 112 -10.20 1.38 -8.13
C ILE A 112 -10.72 0.00 -8.53
N LEU A 113 -9.98 -0.72 -9.37
CA LEU A 113 -10.37 -2.05 -9.83
C LEU A 113 -10.49 -3.04 -8.67
N LYS A 114 -9.55 -3.01 -7.73
CA LYS A 114 -9.58 -3.86 -6.54
C LYS A 114 -10.70 -3.51 -5.55
N GLN A 115 -11.24 -2.30 -5.59
CA GLN A 115 -12.40 -1.94 -4.76
C GLN A 115 -13.74 -2.43 -5.35
N VAL A 116 -13.78 -2.88 -6.60
CA VAL A 116 -15.03 -3.37 -7.22
C VAL A 116 -15.57 -4.63 -6.53
N PRO A 117 -14.78 -5.67 -6.24
CA PRO A 117 -15.23 -6.84 -5.47
C PRO A 117 -15.79 -6.45 -4.09
N HIS A 118 -15.12 -5.58 -3.35
CA HIS A 118 -15.60 -5.11 -2.05
C HIS A 118 -16.94 -4.36 -2.14
N LEU A 119 -17.15 -3.57 -3.22
CA LEU A 119 -18.39 -2.85 -3.44
C LEU A 119 -19.59 -3.80 -3.61
N VAL A 120 -19.37 -4.95 -4.24
CA VAL A 120 -20.43 -5.96 -4.44
C VAL A 120 -20.54 -6.96 -3.28
N GLY A 121 -19.64 -6.86 -2.29
CA GLY A 121 -19.65 -7.66 -1.07
C GLY A 121 -18.96 -9.02 -1.21
N TRP A 122 -18.11 -9.17 -2.20
CA TRP A 122 -17.19 -10.28 -2.35
C TRP A 122 -15.80 -9.84 -1.93
N ASP A 123 -15.27 -10.45 -0.90
CA ASP A 123 -13.95 -10.20 -0.36
C ASP A 123 -13.28 -11.56 -0.08
N ALA A 124 -12.58 -12.06 -1.07
CA ALA A 124 -11.84 -13.32 -0.97
C ALA A 124 -10.36 -13.06 -0.61
N ASP A 125 -9.89 -11.84 -0.80
CA ASP A 125 -8.50 -11.47 -0.56
C ASP A 125 -8.25 -11.03 0.87
N ASP A 126 -7.02 -11.26 1.33
CA ASP A 126 -6.54 -10.67 2.58
C ASP A 126 -6.57 -9.14 2.49
N PHE A 127 -7.09 -8.52 3.54
CA PHE A 127 -7.24 -7.07 3.61
C PHE A 127 -5.92 -6.35 3.38
N GLY A 128 -5.80 -5.70 2.24
CA GLY A 128 -4.61 -4.91 1.85
C GLY A 128 -3.71 -5.58 0.82
N ASP A 129 -4.07 -6.74 0.26
CA ASP A 129 -3.38 -7.26 -0.91
C ASP A 129 -3.69 -6.38 -2.13
N GLU A 130 -2.70 -5.57 -2.53
CA GLU A 130 -2.78 -4.67 -3.69
C GLU A 130 -2.00 -5.20 -4.90
N GLY A 131 -1.52 -6.43 -4.86
CA GLY A 131 -0.85 -7.09 -5.97
C GLY A 131 -1.78 -7.31 -7.16
N PHE A 132 -1.30 -7.19 -8.39
CA PHE A 132 -2.07 -7.54 -9.57
C PHE A 132 -2.32 -9.05 -9.66
N ILE A 133 -1.33 -9.84 -9.24
CA ILE A 133 -1.43 -11.28 -9.06
C ILE A 133 -1.52 -11.53 -7.55
N GLN A 134 -2.58 -12.15 -7.13
CA GLN A 134 -2.87 -12.45 -5.74
C GLN A 134 -2.22 -13.77 -5.29
N HIS A 135 -2.18 -14.01 -3.98
CA HIS A 135 -1.58 -15.22 -3.41
C HIS A 135 -2.28 -16.51 -3.83
N ASP A 136 -3.57 -16.43 -4.15
CA ASP A 136 -4.36 -17.54 -4.67
C ASP A 136 -4.12 -17.82 -6.16
N GLY A 137 -3.23 -17.06 -6.81
CA GLY A 137 -2.92 -17.15 -8.24
C GLY A 137 -3.95 -16.47 -9.15
N GLN A 138 -4.93 -15.79 -8.60
CA GLN A 138 -5.89 -15.02 -9.37
C GLN A 138 -5.31 -13.66 -9.77
N THR A 139 -5.94 -13.03 -10.74
CA THR A 139 -5.62 -11.67 -11.16
C THR A 139 -6.78 -10.75 -10.80
N THR A 140 -6.50 -9.47 -10.61
CA THR A 140 -7.53 -8.45 -10.36
C THR A 140 -8.72 -8.52 -11.34
N PHE A 141 -8.47 -8.93 -12.59
CA PHE A 141 -9.56 -9.05 -13.57
C PHE A 141 -10.39 -10.32 -13.40
N SER A 142 -9.76 -11.46 -13.06
CA SER A 142 -10.51 -12.70 -12.81
C SER A 142 -11.36 -12.60 -11.55
N GLU A 143 -10.86 -11.91 -10.54
CA GLU A 143 -11.55 -11.66 -9.29
C GLU A 143 -12.83 -10.82 -9.49
N ILE A 144 -12.76 -9.75 -10.31
CA ILE A 144 -13.94 -8.97 -10.68
C ILE A 144 -15.01 -9.86 -11.34
N GLY A 145 -14.60 -10.80 -12.19
CA GLY A 145 -15.52 -11.77 -12.82
C GLY A 145 -16.24 -12.62 -11.78
N ILE A 146 -15.50 -13.18 -10.82
CA ILE A 146 -16.04 -14.02 -9.74
C ILE A 146 -16.94 -13.21 -8.80
N ALA A 147 -16.56 -11.97 -8.49
CA ALA A 147 -17.34 -11.09 -7.63
C ALA A 147 -18.75 -10.85 -8.16
N PHE A 148 -18.93 -10.79 -9.48
CA PHE A 148 -20.26 -10.66 -10.09
C PHE A 148 -21.14 -11.91 -9.95
N GLU A 149 -20.55 -13.08 -9.65
CA GLU A 149 -21.31 -14.30 -9.37
C GLU A 149 -21.78 -14.36 -7.90
N HIS A 150 -21.16 -13.58 -7.01
CA HIS A 150 -21.41 -13.60 -5.56
C HIS A 150 -21.94 -12.25 -5.04
N LEU A 151 -22.93 -11.68 -5.73
CA LEU A 151 -23.49 -10.38 -5.37
C LEU A 151 -24.21 -10.41 -4.02
N THR A 152 -23.80 -9.53 -3.10
CA THR A 152 -24.49 -9.31 -1.81
C THR A 152 -25.31 -8.01 -1.88
N PRO A 153 -26.65 -8.07 -1.99
CA PRO A 153 -27.48 -6.89 -2.22
C PRO A 153 -27.32 -5.80 -1.16
N LEU A 154 -27.13 -6.19 0.10
CA LEU A 154 -26.96 -5.26 1.21
C LEU A 154 -25.60 -4.52 1.14
N ALA A 155 -24.54 -5.19 0.74
CA ALA A 155 -23.23 -4.58 0.55
C ALA A 155 -23.27 -3.56 -0.59
N ILE A 156 -23.89 -3.92 -1.71
CA ILE A 156 -24.05 -3.02 -2.86
C ILE A 156 -24.83 -1.76 -2.45
N LEU A 157 -25.91 -1.92 -1.69
CA LEU A 157 -26.71 -0.79 -1.22
C LEU A 157 -25.89 0.16 -0.36
N ILE A 158 -25.12 -0.39 0.60
CA ILE A 158 -24.26 0.41 1.48
C ILE A 158 -23.15 1.09 0.67
N GLY A 159 -22.49 0.37 -0.23
CA GLY A 159 -21.41 0.90 -1.06
C GLY A 159 -21.89 2.02 -1.99
N VAL A 160 -23.02 1.82 -2.66
CA VAL A 160 -23.62 2.85 -3.53
C VAL A 160 -24.05 4.07 -2.73
N LEU A 161 -24.68 3.89 -1.56
CA LEU A 161 -25.03 5.01 -0.68
C LEU A 161 -23.81 5.78 -0.22
N GLY A 162 -22.72 5.09 0.14
CA GLY A 162 -21.46 5.72 0.49
C GLY A 162 -20.89 6.58 -0.63
N LEU A 163 -20.86 6.04 -1.83
CA LEU A 163 -20.41 6.78 -3.03
C LEU A 163 -21.29 7.99 -3.32
N LEU A 164 -22.62 7.85 -3.23
CA LEU A 164 -23.54 8.97 -3.46
C LEU A 164 -23.36 10.07 -2.43
N ILE A 165 -23.16 9.74 -1.16
CA ILE A 165 -22.89 10.72 -0.10
C ILE A 165 -21.58 11.44 -0.37
N GLN A 166 -20.52 10.71 -0.74
CA GLN A 166 -19.22 11.29 -1.06
C GLN A 166 -19.28 12.22 -2.26
N PHE A 167 -19.94 11.81 -3.34
CA PHE A 167 -20.15 12.64 -4.52
C PHE A 167 -20.97 13.91 -4.23
N ALA A 168 -22.04 13.77 -3.43
CA ALA A 168 -22.89 14.90 -3.05
C ALA A 168 -22.12 15.89 -2.16
N TRP A 169 -21.25 15.37 -1.27
CA TRP A 169 -20.41 16.20 -0.41
C TRP A 169 -19.38 16.97 -1.22
N ASP A 170 -18.64 16.29 -2.08
CA ASP A 170 -17.60 16.92 -2.91
C ASP A 170 -18.19 17.96 -3.86
N SER A 171 -19.32 17.66 -4.50
CA SER A 171 -20.02 18.59 -5.38
C SER A 171 -20.53 19.86 -4.68
N LYS A 172 -20.87 19.78 -3.38
CA LYS A 172 -21.39 20.91 -2.61
C LYS A 172 -20.31 21.80 -1.98
N TYR A 173 -19.15 21.23 -1.64
CA TYR A 173 -18.10 21.91 -0.88
C TYR A 173 -16.83 22.17 -1.71
N SER A 174 -16.71 21.63 -2.92
CA SER A 174 -15.59 21.86 -3.85
C SER A 174 -15.73 23.15 -4.70
N LYS A 175 -16.70 24.01 -4.36
CA LYS A 175 -16.84 25.36 -4.94
C LYS A 175 -16.35 26.38 -3.90
#